data_a15e961b3a3e0c4960308160351d8310
#
_entry.id   a15e961b3a3e0c4960308160351d8310
#
_cell.length_a   1.000
_cell.length_b   1.000
_cell.length_c   1.000
_cell.angle_alpha   90.00
_cell.angle_beta   90.00
_cell.angle_gamma   90.00
#
_symmetry.space_group_name_H-M   'P 1'
#
loop_
_entity.id
_entity.type
_entity.pdbx_description
1 polymer ?
#
loop_
_entity_poly.entity_id
_entity_poly.type
_entity_poly.pdbx_seq_one_letter_code
_entity_poly.pdbx_strand_id
1 'polypeptide(L)'
;MQPATRGEMTYRGKPWQPHNMIESQREGISMILQEANTIPGVTVAQNLFAGREAEFSKCGIVNMGRMYKAAEALLKKFGITHIHARDRIDSLTFEDRKLTEIVRCVDDDTQILVVDETTTALSLEGREILYKLIRKMAKEDKVVVFISHDMDEIL
;
A
#
# COMPACT_ATOMS: atom_id res chain seq x y z
N MET A 1 -3.83 -8.26 -14.63
CA MET A 1 -4.90 -9.08 -13.99
C MET A 1 -5.43 -10.10 -14.97
N GLN A 2 -5.66 -11.32 -14.54
CA GLN A 2 -6.37 -12.31 -15.35
C GLN A 2 -7.85 -12.30 -14.94
N PRO A 3 -8.79 -12.37 -15.89
CA PRO A 3 -10.21 -12.48 -15.57
C PRO A 3 -10.50 -13.80 -14.86
N ALA A 4 -11.54 -13.84 -14.03
CA ALA A 4 -11.99 -15.07 -13.39
C ALA A 4 -12.35 -16.11 -14.47
N THR A 5 -11.80 -17.33 -14.34
CA THR A 5 -12.05 -18.40 -15.30
C THR A 5 -13.46 -18.97 -15.16
N ARG A 6 -14.02 -18.94 -13.96
CA ARG A 6 -15.40 -19.37 -13.62
C ARG A 6 -15.86 -18.67 -12.34
N GLY A 7 -17.19 -18.59 -12.19
CA GLY A 7 -17.81 -17.99 -11.01
C GLY A 7 -18.11 -16.51 -11.15
N GLU A 8 -18.81 -15.98 -10.16
CA GLU A 8 -19.17 -14.57 -10.06
C GLU A 8 -18.53 -13.97 -8.81
N MET A 9 -18.03 -12.77 -8.94
CA MET A 9 -17.54 -11.99 -7.81
C MET A 9 -18.54 -10.87 -7.51
N THR A 10 -18.85 -10.69 -6.23
CA THR A 10 -19.69 -9.58 -5.78
C THR A 10 -18.95 -8.77 -4.72
N TYR A 11 -19.03 -7.46 -4.79
CA TYR A 11 -18.51 -6.53 -3.79
C TYR A 11 -19.59 -5.52 -3.41
N ARG A 12 -19.85 -5.37 -2.12
CA ARG A 12 -20.94 -4.51 -1.60
C ARG A 12 -22.30 -4.81 -2.25
N GLY A 13 -22.58 -6.11 -2.50
CA GLY A 13 -23.85 -6.56 -3.10
C GLY A 13 -24.00 -6.29 -4.59
N LYS A 14 -22.96 -5.86 -5.28
CA LYS A 14 -22.95 -5.64 -6.74
C LYS A 14 -21.98 -6.58 -7.43
N PRO A 15 -22.24 -7.01 -8.68
CA PRO A 15 -21.25 -7.71 -9.48
C PRO A 15 -19.96 -6.89 -9.55
N TRP A 16 -18.81 -7.56 -9.35
CA TRP A 16 -17.52 -6.90 -9.30
C TRP A 16 -16.52 -7.56 -10.25
N GLN A 17 -16.05 -6.81 -11.22
CA GLN A 17 -15.09 -7.24 -12.24
C GLN A 17 -14.14 -6.09 -12.57
N PRO A 18 -13.12 -5.83 -11.72
CA PRO A 18 -12.20 -4.73 -11.95
C PRO A 18 -11.30 -5.03 -13.17
N HIS A 19 -11.10 -4.03 -14.01
CA HIS A 19 -10.26 -4.17 -15.20
C HIS A 19 -8.76 -4.08 -14.86
N ASN A 20 -8.41 -3.45 -13.75
CA ASN A 20 -7.03 -3.26 -13.31
C ASN A 20 -6.94 -2.99 -11.79
N MET A 21 -5.70 -3.00 -11.27
CA MET A 21 -5.45 -2.74 -9.84
C MET A 21 -5.84 -1.33 -9.39
N ILE A 22 -5.73 -0.33 -10.26
CA ILE A 22 -6.06 1.07 -9.93
C ILE A 22 -7.56 1.19 -9.66
N GLU A 23 -8.39 0.51 -10.46
CA GLU A 23 -9.83 0.46 -10.27
C GLU A 23 -10.17 -0.23 -8.94
N SER A 24 -9.54 -1.37 -8.64
CA SER A 24 -9.72 -2.07 -7.36
C SER A 24 -9.34 -1.18 -6.17
N GLN A 25 -8.22 -0.46 -6.25
CA GLN A 25 -7.77 0.45 -5.20
C GLN A 25 -8.76 1.60 -4.97
N ARG A 26 -9.30 2.19 -6.04
CA ARG A 26 -10.33 3.25 -5.94
C ARG A 26 -11.60 2.77 -5.28
N GLU A 27 -11.90 1.48 -5.36
CA GLU A 27 -13.04 0.85 -4.69
C GLU A 27 -12.72 0.38 -3.26
N GLY A 28 -11.49 0.62 -2.80
CA GLY A 28 -11.02 0.30 -1.45
C GLY A 28 -10.46 -1.11 -1.29
N ILE A 29 -10.03 -1.75 -2.39
CA ILE A 29 -9.38 -3.07 -2.34
C ILE A 29 -7.92 -2.91 -2.75
N SER A 30 -7.01 -3.14 -1.83
CA SER A 30 -5.57 -3.02 -2.02
C SER A 30 -4.87 -4.36 -1.83
N MET A 31 -3.74 -4.54 -2.51
CA MET A 31 -2.94 -5.76 -2.43
C MET A 31 -1.46 -5.41 -2.29
N ILE A 32 -0.80 -6.05 -1.34
CA ILE A 32 0.65 -6.03 -1.16
C ILE A 32 1.17 -7.37 -1.69
N LEU A 33 1.98 -7.30 -2.74
CA LEU A 33 2.55 -8.48 -3.40
C LEU A 33 3.87 -8.89 -2.74
N GLN A 34 4.35 -10.10 -2.99
CA GLN A 34 5.65 -10.59 -2.54
C GLN A 34 6.81 -9.70 -3.01
N GLU A 35 6.81 -9.27 -4.27
CA GLU A 35 7.78 -8.34 -4.82
C GLU A 35 7.45 -6.89 -4.46
N ALA A 36 8.48 -6.04 -4.32
CA ALA A 36 8.25 -4.61 -4.09
C ALA A 36 7.80 -3.92 -5.38
N ASN A 37 6.52 -3.54 -5.41
CA ASN A 37 5.90 -2.91 -6.58
C ASN A 37 6.01 -1.38 -6.49
N THR A 38 7.22 -0.85 -6.65
CA THR A 38 7.49 0.59 -6.65
C THR A 38 7.81 1.12 -8.04
N ILE A 39 7.53 2.38 -8.29
CA ILE A 39 7.79 3.07 -9.56
C ILE A 39 9.23 3.57 -9.53
N PRO A 40 10.14 3.03 -10.36
CA PRO A 40 11.53 3.46 -10.39
C PRO A 40 11.66 4.90 -10.93
N GLY A 41 12.78 5.54 -10.63
CA GLY A 41 13.10 6.85 -11.18
C GLY A 41 12.42 8.04 -10.52
N VAL A 42 11.53 7.82 -9.56
CA VAL A 42 10.80 8.90 -8.85
C VAL A 42 11.07 8.89 -7.34
N THR A 43 10.56 9.88 -6.63
CA THR A 43 10.74 9.98 -5.18
C THR A 43 9.78 9.09 -4.39
N VAL A 44 10.08 8.87 -3.09
CA VAL A 44 9.19 8.19 -2.14
C VAL A 44 7.81 8.84 -2.14
N ALA A 45 7.73 10.17 -2.07
CA ALA A 45 6.44 10.87 -2.08
C ALA A 45 5.63 10.60 -3.34
N GLN A 46 6.28 10.58 -4.51
CA GLN A 46 5.61 10.25 -5.77
C GLN A 46 5.15 8.79 -5.81
N ASN A 47 5.89 7.87 -5.20
CA ASN A 47 5.46 6.49 -5.04
C ASN A 47 4.25 6.37 -4.10
N LEU A 48 4.26 7.07 -2.95
CA LEU A 48 3.17 7.02 -1.98
C LEU A 48 1.85 7.53 -2.54
N PHE A 49 1.90 8.54 -3.41
CA PHE A 49 0.72 9.17 -4.00
C PHE A 49 0.54 8.89 -5.49
N ALA A 50 1.16 7.81 -5.99
CA ALA A 50 0.98 7.38 -7.37
C ALA A 50 -0.50 7.11 -7.69
N GLY A 51 -1.00 7.76 -8.75
CA GLY A 51 -2.42 7.71 -9.14
C GLY A 51 -3.33 8.68 -8.36
N ARG A 52 -2.78 9.45 -7.40
CA ARG A 52 -3.47 10.42 -6.55
C ARG A 52 -2.88 11.83 -6.66
N GLU A 53 -2.10 12.10 -7.69
CA GLU A 53 -1.42 13.39 -7.90
C GLU A 53 -2.40 14.56 -7.98
N ALA A 54 -3.64 14.29 -8.38
CA ALA A 54 -4.71 15.28 -8.45
C ALA A 54 -4.98 15.97 -7.09
N GLU A 55 -4.78 15.27 -5.96
CA GLU A 55 -4.97 15.82 -4.60
C GLU A 55 -3.99 16.98 -4.30
N PHE A 56 -2.85 16.96 -4.97
CA PHE A 56 -1.79 17.95 -4.83
C PHE A 56 -1.75 18.96 -5.99
N SER A 57 -2.65 18.81 -6.97
CA SER A 57 -2.65 19.64 -8.17
C SER A 57 -3.55 20.88 -8.02
N LYS A 58 -3.11 22.00 -8.59
CA LYS A 58 -3.92 23.20 -8.79
C LYS A 58 -3.68 23.69 -10.21
N CYS A 59 -4.75 23.88 -10.99
CA CYS A 59 -4.67 24.28 -12.40
C CYS A 59 -3.73 23.39 -13.23
N GLY A 60 -3.71 22.09 -12.99
CA GLY A 60 -2.87 21.12 -13.72
C GLY A 60 -1.41 21.05 -13.27
N ILE A 61 -0.99 21.86 -12.29
CA ILE A 61 0.38 21.86 -11.76
C ILE A 61 0.40 21.20 -10.39
N VAL A 62 1.23 20.16 -10.22
CA VAL A 62 1.41 19.45 -8.95
C VAL A 62 2.29 20.27 -8.00
N ASN A 63 1.79 20.53 -6.80
CA ASN A 63 2.57 21.16 -5.73
C ASN A 63 3.40 20.12 -5.00
N MET A 64 4.64 19.92 -5.44
CA MET A 64 5.58 18.96 -4.84
C MET A 64 5.86 19.25 -3.36
N GLY A 65 5.87 20.51 -2.94
CA GLY A 65 6.09 20.88 -1.52
C GLY A 65 4.98 20.34 -0.61
N ARG A 66 3.71 20.45 -1.06
CA ARG A 66 2.57 19.87 -0.34
C ARG A 66 2.64 18.34 -0.33
N MET A 67 3.00 17.72 -1.45
CA MET A 67 3.14 16.27 -1.56
C MET A 67 4.23 15.75 -0.63
N TYR A 68 5.42 16.36 -0.58
CA TYR A 68 6.50 15.99 0.33
C TYR A 68 6.06 16.09 1.79
N LYS A 69 5.40 17.19 2.17
CA LYS A 69 4.91 17.38 3.54
C LYS A 69 3.88 16.32 3.94
N ALA A 70 2.98 15.96 3.04
CA ALA A 70 2.00 14.91 3.26
C ALA A 70 2.66 13.54 3.39
N ALA A 71 3.65 13.23 2.54
CA ALA A 71 4.41 11.99 2.59
C ALA A 71 5.19 11.82 3.91
N GLU A 72 5.87 12.88 4.39
CA GLU A 72 6.55 12.85 5.69
C GLU A 72 5.57 12.58 6.84
N ALA A 73 4.42 13.23 6.82
CA ALA A 73 3.38 13.03 7.84
C ALA A 73 2.85 11.60 7.81
N LEU A 74 2.67 11.03 6.61
CA LEU A 74 2.19 9.67 6.41
C LEU A 74 3.23 8.64 6.91
N LEU A 75 4.49 8.76 6.53
CA LEU A 75 5.57 7.90 7.00
C LEU A 75 5.67 7.92 8.53
N LYS A 76 5.62 9.11 9.13
CA LYS A 76 5.62 9.29 10.59
C LYS A 76 4.41 8.63 11.26
N LYS A 77 3.21 8.70 10.65
CA LYS A 77 1.98 8.03 11.16
C LYS A 77 2.20 6.52 11.30
N PHE A 78 3.00 5.92 10.42
CA PHE A 78 3.37 4.49 10.45
C PHE A 78 4.63 4.19 11.29
N GLY A 79 5.25 5.20 11.91
CA GLY A 79 6.46 5.02 12.72
C GLY A 79 7.74 4.90 11.90
N ILE A 80 7.70 5.16 10.59
CA ILE A 80 8.85 5.11 9.70
C ILE A 80 9.54 6.47 9.74
N THR A 81 10.75 6.52 10.31
CA THR A 81 11.51 7.78 10.52
C THR A 81 12.81 7.85 9.74
N HIS A 82 13.26 6.75 9.16
CA HIS A 82 14.51 6.64 8.41
C HIS A 82 14.33 6.80 6.90
N ILE A 83 13.09 6.77 6.39
CA ILE A 83 12.74 7.03 4.99
C ILE A 83 12.21 8.45 4.88
N HIS A 84 12.73 9.22 3.91
CA HIS A 84 12.29 10.59 3.69
C HIS A 84 11.53 10.77 2.36
N ALA A 85 10.57 11.66 2.37
CA ALA A 85 9.69 11.90 1.21
C ALA A 85 10.45 12.28 -0.08
N ARG A 86 11.63 12.88 0.05
CA ARG A 86 12.47 13.33 -1.07
C ARG A 86 13.46 12.29 -1.56
N ASP A 87 13.63 11.19 -0.82
CA ASP A 87 14.56 10.13 -1.21
C ASP A 87 14.15 9.54 -2.55
N ARG A 88 15.13 9.19 -3.36
CA ARG A 88 14.90 8.45 -4.60
C ARG A 88 14.58 7.01 -4.23
N ILE A 89 13.48 6.48 -4.77
CA ILE A 89 13.07 5.10 -4.48
C ILE A 89 14.18 4.09 -4.84
N ASP A 90 14.94 4.37 -5.89
CA ASP A 90 16.01 3.51 -6.38
C ASP A 90 17.22 3.45 -5.43
N SER A 91 17.39 4.45 -4.54
CA SER A 91 18.47 4.48 -3.53
C SER A 91 18.12 3.73 -2.24
N LEU A 92 16.87 3.32 -2.08
CA LEU A 92 16.40 2.62 -0.89
C LEU A 92 16.71 1.13 -0.94
N THR A 93 16.82 0.52 0.23
CA THR A 93 16.91 -0.94 0.38
C THR A 93 15.64 -1.61 -0.12
N PHE A 94 15.69 -2.92 -0.32
CA PHE A 94 14.49 -3.67 -0.71
C PHE A 94 13.38 -3.56 0.35
N GLU A 95 13.76 -3.65 1.62
CA GLU A 95 12.83 -3.49 2.75
C GLU A 95 12.18 -2.11 2.77
N ASP A 96 12.95 -1.02 2.60
CA ASP A 96 12.43 0.34 2.61
C ASP A 96 11.45 0.59 1.45
N ARG A 97 11.75 0.03 0.28
CA ARG A 97 10.81 0.05 -0.85
C ARG A 97 9.53 -0.70 -0.52
N LYS A 98 9.65 -1.84 0.18
CA LYS A 98 8.52 -2.64 0.62
C LYS A 98 7.67 -1.90 1.66
N LEU A 99 8.30 -1.24 2.63
CA LEU A 99 7.61 -0.38 3.60
C LEU A 99 6.89 0.79 2.90
N THR A 100 7.51 1.40 1.89
CA THR A 100 6.88 2.44 1.09
C THR A 100 5.63 1.91 0.37
N GLU A 101 5.68 0.70 -0.22
CA GLU A 101 4.54 0.04 -0.84
C GLU A 101 3.42 -0.23 0.17
N ILE A 102 3.76 -0.79 1.33
CA ILE A 102 2.80 -1.07 2.41
C ILE A 102 2.05 0.20 2.80
N VAL A 103 2.76 1.30 3.02
CA VAL A 103 2.17 2.60 3.38
C VAL A 103 1.28 3.13 2.25
N ARG A 104 1.67 2.97 0.99
CA ARG A 104 0.86 3.35 -0.18
C ARG A 104 -0.44 2.57 -0.27
N CYS A 105 -0.42 1.26 0.03
CA CYS A 105 -1.57 0.37 -0.10
C CYS A 105 -2.63 0.59 0.98
N VAL A 106 -2.30 1.32 2.05
CA VAL A 106 -3.20 1.52 3.18
C VAL A 106 -3.51 2.99 3.35
N ASP A 107 -4.59 3.41 2.75
CA ASP A 107 -5.20 4.70 3.03
C ASP A 107 -6.49 4.56 3.87
N ASP A 108 -7.10 5.68 4.21
CA ASP A 108 -8.30 5.68 5.05
C ASP A 108 -9.51 5.04 4.32
N ASP A 109 -9.50 5.01 2.98
CA ASP A 109 -10.57 4.44 2.13
C ASP A 109 -10.40 2.92 1.91
N THR A 110 -9.23 2.34 2.21
CA THR A 110 -8.98 0.89 2.07
C THR A 110 -9.89 0.10 2.99
N GLN A 111 -10.70 -0.80 2.41
CA GLN A 111 -11.65 -1.67 3.10
C GLN A 111 -11.17 -3.12 3.15
N ILE A 112 -10.49 -3.55 2.09
CA ILE A 112 -9.93 -4.90 1.97
C ILE A 112 -8.46 -4.77 1.64
N LEU A 113 -7.62 -5.40 2.45
CA LEU A 113 -6.18 -5.51 2.22
C LEU A 113 -5.81 -6.99 2.04
N VAL A 114 -5.21 -7.31 0.91
CA VAL A 114 -4.61 -8.63 0.66
C VAL A 114 -3.10 -8.50 0.86
N VAL A 115 -2.54 -9.32 1.73
CA VAL A 115 -1.09 -9.38 2.02
C VAL A 115 -0.58 -10.74 1.58
N ASP A 116 0.28 -10.77 0.57
CA ASP A 116 0.78 -11.99 -0.05
C ASP A 116 2.28 -12.14 0.21
N GLU A 117 2.65 -13.12 1.06
CA GLU A 117 4.02 -13.53 1.41
C GLU A 117 5.02 -12.37 1.65
N THR A 118 4.54 -11.28 2.24
CA THR A 118 5.30 -10.02 2.36
C THR A 118 6.33 -10.05 3.49
N THR A 119 6.10 -10.87 4.51
CA THR A 119 6.87 -10.90 5.76
C THR A 119 8.31 -11.37 5.59
N THR A 120 8.57 -12.24 4.61
CA THR A 120 9.93 -12.73 4.29
C THR A 120 10.88 -11.60 3.84
N ALA A 121 10.33 -10.51 3.34
CA ALA A 121 11.05 -9.33 2.86
C ALA A 121 11.31 -8.27 3.94
N LEU A 122 10.81 -8.49 5.16
CA LEU A 122 10.83 -7.52 6.25
C LEU A 122 11.67 -8.02 7.42
N SER A 123 12.41 -7.10 8.03
CA SER A 123 13.03 -7.29 9.35
C SER A 123 11.97 -7.43 10.44
N LEU A 124 12.37 -7.76 11.67
CA LEU A 124 11.47 -7.80 12.81
C LEU A 124 10.73 -6.46 13.02
N GLU A 125 11.43 -5.35 12.85
CA GLU A 125 10.83 -4.01 12.97
C GLU A 125 9.83 -3.73 11.83
N GLY A 126 10.15 -4.09 10.59
CA GLY A 126 9.26 -3.99 9.45
C GLY A 126 7.99 -4.84 9.60
N ARG A 127 8.12 -6.07 10.11
CA ARG A 127 6.99 -6.94 10.43
C ARG A 127 6.09 -6.33 11.52
N GLU A 128 6.66 -5.73 12.55
CA GLU A 128 5.89 -5.03 13.58
C GLU A 128 5.07 -3.87 13.02
N ILE A 129 5.61 -3.12 12.05
CA ILE A 129 4.88 -2.06 11.35
C ILE A 129 3.68 -2.66 10.60
N LEU A 130 3.89 -3.74 9.84
CA LEU A 130 2.84 -4.44 9.11
C LEU A 130 1.76 -4.99 10.06
N TYR A 131 2.14 -5.65 11.15
CA TYR A 131 1.19 -6.22 12.10
C TYR A 131 0.39 -5.15 12.86
N LYS A 132 1.01 -4.01 13.23
CA LYS A 132 0.27 -2.88 13.79
C LYS A 132 -0.78 -2.36 12.82
N LEU A 133 -0.45 -2.32 11.53
CA LEU A 133 -1.37 -1.93 10.48
C LEU A 133 -2.55 -2.89 10.38
N ILE A 134 -2.28 -4.20 10.28
CA ILE A 134 -3.31 -5.25 10.21
C ILE A 134 -4.25 -5.17 11.41
N ARG A 135 -3.68 -5.05 12.63
CA ARG A 135 -4.47 -4.91 13.86
C ARG A 135 -5.32 -3.63 13.89
N LYS A 136 -4.80 -2.53 13.33
CA LYS A 136 -5.57 -1.30 13.19
C LYS A 136 -6.75 -1.48 12.25
N MET A 137 -6.53 -2.05 11.07
CA MET A 137 -7.60 -2.32 10.10
C MET A 137 -8.69 -3.23 10.67
N ALA A 138 -8.29 -4.30 11.38
CA ALA A 138 -9.24 -5.20 12.02
C ALA A 138 -10.10 -4.49 13.10
N LYS A 139 -9.55 -3.50 13.82
CA LYS A 139 -10.31 -2.69 14.78
C LYS A 139 -11.28 -1.70 14.13
N GLU A 140 -11.06 -1.37 12.85
CA GLU A 140 -11.89 -0.46 12.05
C GLU A 140 -12.94 -1.22 11.21
N ASP A 141 -13.22 -2.51 11.54
CA ASP A 141 -14.13 -3.39 10.81
C ASP A 141 -13.77 -3.58 9.33
N LYS A 142 -12.48 -3.45 9.00
CA LYS A 142 -11.93 -3.68 7.67
C LYS A 142 -11.46 -5.13 7.52
N VAL A 143 -11.43 -5.63 6.30
CA VAL A 143 -11.04 -7.01 6.01
C VAL A 143 -9.55 -7.07 5.67
N VAL A 144 -8.83 -8.02 6.29
CA VAL A 144 -7.46 -8.35 5.90
C VAL A 144 -7.39 -9.83 5.52
N VAL A 145 -6.90 -10.10 4.32
CA VAL A 145 -6.59 -11.45 3.83
C VAL A 145 -5.07 -11.60 3.88
N PHE A 146 -4.60 -12.44 4.78
CA PHE A 146 -3.17 -12.68 4.96
C PHE A 146 -2.80 -14.06 4.41
N ILE A 147 -1.85 -14.10 3.47
CA ILE A 147 -1.33 -15.32 2.85
C ILE A 147 0.12 -15.45 3.30
N SER A 148 0.42 -16.52 4.03
CA SER A 148 1.76 -16.87 4.46
C SER A 148 1.96 -18.39 4.34
N HIS A 149 3.19 -18.79 4.05
CA HIS A 149 3.62 -20.19 4.14
C HIS A 149 4.32 -20.47 5.49
N ASP A 150 4.53 -19.45 6.32
CA ASP A 150 5.08 -19.59 7.66
C ASP A 150 3.95 -19.74 8.69
N MET A 151 3.83 -20.94 9.27
CA MET A 151 2.76 -21.25 10.23
C MET A 151 2.89 -20.47 11.53
N ASP A 152 4.11 -20.09 11.93
CA ASP A 152 4.37 -19.31 13.16
C ASP A 152 3.87 -17.85 13.05
N GLU A 153 3.62 -17.38 11.83
CA GLU A 153 3.04 -16.05 11.59
C GLU A 153 1.52 -16.00 11.68
N ILE A 154 0.85 -17.17 11.60
CA ILE A 154 -0.62 -17.25 11.53
C ILE A 154 -1.23 -17.51 12.91
N LEU A 155 -0.44 -18.03 13.87
CA LEU A 155 -0.84 -18.35 15.24
C LEU A 155 -0.56 -17.18 16.19
#